data_48deea3f74ed8d4e11750ca58edbac6d
#
_entry.id   48deea3f74ed8d4e11750ca58edbac6d
#
_cell.length_a   1.000
_cell.length_b   1.000
_cell.length_c   1.000
_cell.angle_alpha   90.00
_cell.angle_beta   90.00
_cell.angle_gamma   90.00
#
_symmetry.space_group_name_H-M   'P 1'
#
loop_
_entity.id
_entity.type
_entity.pdbx_description
1 polymer ?
#
loop_
_entity_poly.entity_id
_entity_poly.type
_entity_poly.pdbx_seq_one_letter_code
_entity_poly.pdbx_strand_id
1 'polypeptide(L)'
;MDEGAGPMITVEVCRVGAQGIEHARLSLPSGATVRDALRRTGWLEALSIDEQRLESDAAARKVDAPWAVAIVGHRVGLDELLHDHDRVELLAPVIIDPMLARQRRAEHRRKLAGERRWARDRDPRLPARPRRSDQDADAP
;
A
#
# COMPACT_ATOMS: atom_id res chain seq x y z
N MET A 1 -30.48 -12.27 -19.44
CA MET A 1 -29.92 -12.70 -18.90
C MET A 1 -29.82 -12.52 -17.73
N ASP A 2 -29.52 -13.03 -17.09
CA ASP A 2 -29.63 -12.89 -15.97
C ASP A 2 -28.46 -13.07 -15.36
N GLU A 3 -27.67 -12.27 -15.61
CA GLU A 3 -26.45 -12.23 -15.07
C GLU A 3 -26.51 -12.25 -13.63
N GLY A 4 -27.56 -11.88 -13.08
CA GLY A 4 -27.76 -11.93 -11.65
C GLY A 4 -28.11 -13.32 -11.11
N ALA A 5 -28.24 -14.30 -11.98
CA ALA A 5 -28.66 -15.62 -11.55
C ALA A 5 -27.61 -16.38 -10.73
N GLY A 6 -26.35 -16.06 -10.90
CA GLY A 6 -25.29 -16.72 -10.16
C GLY A 6 -25.10 -16.16 -8.75
N PRO A 7 -24.30 -16.81 -7.92
CA PRO A 7 -24.01 -16.27 -6.60
C PRO A 7 -23.31 -14.91 -6.69
N MET A 8 -23.61 -14.07 -5.72
CA MET A 8 -23.00 -12.74 -5.64
C MET A 8 -21.90 -12.77 -4.61
N ILE A 9 -20.87 -12.00 -4.88
CA ILE A 9 -19.78 -11.80 -3.93
C ILE A 9 -19.78 -10.34 -3.47
N THR A 10 -19.29 -10.12 -2.27
CA THR A 10 -19.11 -8.78 -1.72
C THR A 10 -17.63 -8.47 -1.71
N VAL A 11 -17.26 -7.36 -2.33
CA VAL A 11 -15.87 -6.92 -2.34
C VAL A 11 -15.80 -5.48 -1.86
N GLU A 12 -14.68 -5.12 -1.30
CA GLU A 12 -14.42 -3.75 -0.90
C GLU A 12 -13.38 -3.18 -1.86
N VAL A 13 -13.62 -1.98 -2.34
CA VAL A 13 -12.63 -1.27 -3.14
C VAL A 13 -12.22 -0.04 -2.36
N CYS A 14 -10.93 0.16 -2.16
CA CYS A 14 -10.45 1.34 -1.50
C CYS A 14 -9.48 2.09 -2.38
N ARG A 15 -9.51 3.40 -2.23
CA ARG A 15 -8.64 4.32 -2.95
C ARG A 15 -7.80 5.05 -1.92
N VAL A 16 -6.48 4.92 -2.06
CA VAL A 16 -5.55 5.60 -1.18
C VAL A 16 -4.96 6.78 -1.94
N GLY A 17 -5.11 7.97 -1.42
CA GLY A 17 -4.61 9.18 -2.04
C GLY A 17 -4.08 10.17 -1.02
N ALA A 18 -3.67 11.33 -1.50
CA ALA A 18 -3.08 12.36 -0.66
C ALA A 18 -4.06 12.89 0.40
N GLN A 19 -5.36 12.77 0.15
CA GLN A 19 -6.39 13.27 1.04
C GLN A 19 -7.00 12.20 1.95
N GLY A 20 -6.42 11.02 1.96
CA GLY A 20 -6.89 9.94 2.81
C GLY A 20 -7.33 8.72 2.04
N ILE A 21 -8.17 7.91 2.66
CA ILE A 21 -8.64 6.64 2.12
C ILE A 21 -10.14 6.72 1.92
N GLU A 22 -10.59 6.36 0.72
CA GLU A 22 -12.01 6.22 0.43
C GLU A 22 -12.32 4.75 0.23
N HIS A 23 -13.50 4.33 0.67
CA HIS A 23 -13.95 2.94 0.57
C HIS A 23 -15.27 2.86 -0.17
N ALA A 24 -15.43 1.79 -0.94
CA ALA A 24 -16.71 1.46 -1.55
C ALA A 24 -16.91 -0.04 -1.41
N ARG A 25 -18.09 -0.43 -0.97
CA ARG A 25 -18.45 -1.85 -0.89
C ARG A 25 -19.36 -2.17 -2.06
N LEU A 26 -19.01 -3.21 -2.80
CA LEU A 26 -19.73 -3.59 -4.00
C LEU A 26 -20.24 -5.02 -3.88
N SER A 27 -21.40 -5.26 -4.50
CA SER A 27 -21.91 -6.60 -4.71
C SER A 27 -21.78 -6.91 -6.19
N LEU A 28 -21.04 -7.94 -6.51
CA LEU A 28 -20.73 -8.30 -7.89
C LEU A 28 -21.05 -9.78 -8.11
N PRO A 29 -21.34 -10.15 -9.36
CA PRO A 29 -21.53 -11.58 -9.64
C PRO A 29 -20.24 -12.34 -9.48
N SER A 30 -20.33 -13.60 -9.06
CA SER A 30 -19.18 -14.49 -8.97
C SER A 30 -18.50 -14.58 -10.34
N GLY A 31 -17.18 -14.52 -10.37
CA GLY A 31 -16.43 -14.46 -11.61
C GLY A 31 -16.06 -13.06 -12.05
N ALA A 32 -16.49 -12.04 -11.30
CA ALA A 32 -16.11 -10.67 -11.59
C ALA A 32 -14.59 -10.47 -11.43
N THR A 33 -14.05 -9.54 -12.19
CA THR A 33 -12.63 -9.23 -12.16
C THR A 33 -12.37 -7.90 -11.46
N VAL A 34 -11.11 -7.62 -11.20
CA VAL A 34 -10.69 -6.33 -10.65
C VAL A 34 -11.17 -5.19 -11.54
N ARG A 35 -11.10 -5.38 -12.87
CA ARG A 35 -11.60 -4.38 -13.82
C ARG A 35 -13.07 -4.05 -13.58
N ASP A 36 -13.88 -5.09 -13.37
CA ASP A 36 -15.30 -4.91 -13.13
C ASP A 36 -15.56 -4.10 -11.87
N ALA A 37 -14.82 -4.38 -10.81
CA ALA A 37 -14.93 -3.64 -9.55
C ALA A 37 -14.54 -2.18 -9.73
N LEU A 38 -13.43 -1.91 -10.38
CA LEU A 38 -12.98 -0.53 -10.61
C LEU A 38 -13.96 0.25 -11.48
N ARG A 39 -14.49 -0.36 -12.51
CA ARG A 39 -15.50 0.29 -13.35
C ARG A 39 -16.75 0.63 -12.56
N ARG A 40 -17.13 -0.23 -11.65
CA ARG A 40 -18.32 -0.02 -10.85
C ARG A 40 -18.21 1.15 -9.88
N THR A 41 -17.00 1.46 -9.42
CA THR A 41 -16.79 2.59 -8.51
C THR A 41 -16.92 3.95 -9.20
N GLY A 42 -16.68 4.00 -10.50
CA GLY A 42 -16.63 5.25 -11.24
C GLY A 42 -15.34 6.05 -10.99
N TRP A 43 -14.43 5.53 -10.21
CA TRP A 43 -13.20 6.26 -9.87
C TRP A 43 -12.26 6.44 -11.05
N LEU A 44 -12.25 5.49 -11.99
CA LEU A 44 -11.39 5.62 -13.16
C LEU A 44 -11.73 6.88 -13.95
N GLU A 45 -13.03 7.12 -14.16
CA GLU A 45 -13.47 8.33 -14.84
C GLU A 45 -13.25 9.58 -13.98
N ALA A 46 -13.61 9.50 -12.72
CA ALA A 46 -13.49 10.64 -11.81
C ALA A 46 -12.06 11.12 -11.65
N LEU A 47 -11.10 10.20 -11.72
CA LEU A 47 -9.67 10.50 -11.56
C LEU A 47 -8.95 10.62 -12.89
N SER A 48 -9.67 10.53 -14.00
CA SER A 48 -9.10 10.58 -15.35
C SER A 48 -8.01 9.52 -15.56
N ILE A 49 -8.26 8.32 -15.05
CA ILE A 49 -7.32 7.21 -15.18
C ILE A 49 -7.62 6.46 -16.48
N ASP A 50 -6.61 6.32 -17.32
CA ASP A 50 -6.73 5.54 -18.53
C ASP A 50 -6.63 4.05 -18.18
N GLU A 51 -7.71 3.33 -18.36
CA GLU A 51 -7.78 1.91 -18.03
C GLU A 51 -6.75 1.08 -18.80
N GLN A 52 -6.52 1.40 -20.08
CA GLN A 52 -5.55 0.69 -20.89
C GLN A 52 -4.14 0.86 -20.35
N ARG A 53 -3.81 2.05 -19.93
CA ARG A 53 -2.52 2.32 -19.33
C ARG A 53 -2.37 1.61 -17.99
N LEU A 54 -3.42 1.64 -17.18
CA LEU A 54 -3.43 0.95 -15.90
C LEU A 54 -3.21 -0.55 -16.11
N GLU A 55 -3.86 -1.13 -17.10
CA GLU A 55 -3.70 -2.53 -17.44
C GLU A 55 -2.27 -2.85 -17.90
N SER A 56 -1.72 -2.04 -18.80
CA SER A 56 -0.36 -2.22 -19.30
C SER A 56 0.67 -2.11 -18.19
N ASP A 57 0.52 -1.11 -17.34
CA ASP A 57 1.44 -0.89 -16.22
C ASP A 57 1.37 -2.04 -15.22
N ALA A 58 0.17 -2.54 -14.96
CA ALA A 58 -0.03 -3.66 -14.05
C ALA A 58 0.56 -4.95 -14.61
N ALA A 59 0.36 -5.21 -15.90
CA ALA A 59 0.90 -6.40 -16.56
C ALA A 59 2.43 -6.38 -16.58
N ALA A 60 3.01 -5.19 -16.79
CA ALA A 60 4.46 -5.02 -16.81
C ALA A 60 5.06 -4.92 -15.41
N ARG A 61 4.24 -4.87 -14.37
CA ARG A 61 4.65 -4.66 -12.99
C ARG A 61 5.54 -3.44 -12.84
N LYS A 62 5.13 -2.36 -13.48
CA LYS A 62 5.91 -1.14 -13.54
C LYS A 62 5.96 -0.49 -12.15
N VAL A 63 7.17 -0.21 -11.68
CA VAL A 63 7.37 0.31 -10.32
C VAL A 63 6.96 1.78 -10.21
N ASP A 64 7.19 2.53 -11.26
CA ASP A 64 6.91 3.97 -11.29
C ASP A 64 5.60 4.30 -12.00
N ALA A 65 4.69 3.35 -12.06
CA ALA A 65 3.37 3.58 -12.65
C ALA A 65 2.63 4.68 -11.92
N PRO A 66 1.86 5.53 -12.63
CA PRO A 66 1.06 6.57 -11.98
C PRO A 66 0.04 5.99 -11.01
N TRP A 67 -0.53 4.84 -11.34
CA TRP A 67 -1.49 4.16 -10.49
C TRP A 67 -1.16 2.69 -10.42
N ALA A 68 -1.48 2.07 -9.31
CA ALA A 68 -1.29 0.64 -9.12
C ALA A 68 -2.54 0.03 -8.49
N VAL A 69 -2.75 -1.25 -8.76
CA VAL A 69 -3.89 -1.99 -8.21
C VAL A 69 -3.34 -3.19 -7.45
N ALA A 70 -3.92 -3.45 -6.30
CA ALA A 70 -3.52 -4.57 -5.46
C ALA A 70 -4.75 -5.21 -4.82
N ILE A 71 -4.61 -6.47 -4.42
CA ILE A 71 -5.58 -7.14 -3.56
C ILE A 71 -4.85 -7.46 -2.26
N VAL A 72 -5.30 -6.86 -1.18
CA VAL A 72 -4.72 -7.02 0.16
C VAL A 72 -3.19 -6.91 0.12
N GLY A 73 -2.69 -5.84 -0.49
CA GLY A 73 -1.27 -5.56 -0.56
C GLY A 73 -0.50 -6.26 -1.66
N HIS A 74 -1.11 -7.19 -2.39
CA HIS A 74 -0.45 -7.90 -3.48
C HIS A 74 -0.85 -7.28 -4.82
N ARG A 75 0.12 -6.80 -5.57
CA ARG A 75 -0.16 -6.19 -6.87
C ARG A 75 -0.72 -7.23 -7.83
N VAL A 76 -1.78 -6.85 -8.52
CA VAL A 76 -2.49 -7.73 -9.45
C VAL A 76 -2.80 -7.00 -10.75
N GLY A 77 -3.11 -7.77 -11.78
CA GLY A 77 -3.61 -7.22 -13.04
C GLY A 77 -5.11 -7.00 -12.98
N LEU A 78 -5.65 -6.33 -13.99
CA LEU A 78 -7.08 -6.03 -14.05
C LEU A 78 -7.93 -7.25 -14.35
N ASP A 79 -7.33 -8.31 -14.88
CA ASP A 79 -8.05 -9.55 -15.18
C ASP A 79 -8.07 -10.52 -14.01
N GLU A 80 -7.51 -10.13 -12.89
CA GLU A 80 -7.52 -10.98 -11.71
C GLU A 80 -8.95 -11.22 -11.24
N LEU A 81 -9.29 -12.48 -10.98
CA LEU A 81 -10.63 -12.84 -10.50
C LEU A 81 -10.78 -12.46 -9.03
N LEU A 82 -11.95 -11.94 -8.71
CA LEU A 82 -12.26 -11.57 -7.34
C LEU A 82 -12.99 -12.72 -6.63
N HIS A 83 -12.73 -12.82 -5.33
CA HIS A 83 -13.41 -13.75 -4.44
C HIS A 83 -14.19 -12.96 -3.41
N ASP A 84 -15.13 -13.63 -2.78
CA ASP A 84 -15.93 -13.00 -1.74
C ASP A 84 -15.04 -12.45 -0.63
N HIS A 85 -15.33 -11.23 -0.19
CA HIS A 85 -14.59 -10.51 0.84
C HIS A 85 -13.20 -10.01 0.41
N ASP A 86 -12.90 -10.03 -0.88
CA ASP A 86 -11.65 -9.44 -1.35
C ASP A 86 -11.66 -7.93 -1.18
N ARG A 87 -10.47 -7.37 -0.98
CA ARG A 87 -10.27 -5.94 -0.90
C ARG A 87 -9.36 -5.49 -2.03
N VAL A 88 -9.93 -4.75 -2.95
CA VAL A 88 -9.18 -4.17 -4.07
C VAL A 88 -8.69 -2.80 -3.67
N GLU A 89 -7.42 -2.53 -3.91
CA GLU A 89 -6.79 -1.28 -3.54
C GLU A 89 -6.32 -0.55 -4.79
N LEU A 90 -6.81 0.67 -4.98
CA LEU A 90 -6.35 1.55 -6.04
C LEU A 90 -5.38 2.55 -5.42
N LEU A 91 -4.11 2.41 -5.77
CA LEU A 91 -3.03 3.15 -5.13
C LEU A 91 -2.59 4.31 -6.00
N ALA A 92 -2.67 5.51 -5.44
CA ALA A 92 -2.21 6.71 -6.11
C ALA A 92 -0.68 6.71 -6.22
N PRO A 93 -0.15 7.42 -7.23
CA PRO A 93 1.29 7.54 -7.34
C PRO A 93 1.86 8.23 -6.11
N VAL A 94 2.94 7.66 -5.59
CA VAL A 94 3.64 8.28 -4.48
C VAL A 94 4.82 9.05 -5.07
N ILE A 95 4.73 10.37 -5.02
CA ILE A 95 5.87 11.20 -5.39
C ILE A 95 6.78 11.21 -4.18
N ILE A 96 7.85 10.44 -4.27
CA ILE A 96 8.83 10.39 -3.19
C ILE A 96 9.97 11.32 -3.55
N ASP A 97 10.14 12.38 -2.76
CA ASP A 97 11.34 13.16 -2.80
C ASP A 97 12.47 12.28 -2.20
N PRO A 98 13.50 11.93 -2.96
CA PRO A 98 14.55 11.06 -2.46
C PRO A 98 15.19 11.58 -1.18
N MET A 99 15.33 12.90 -1.06
CA MET A 99 15.91 13.51 0.12
C MET A 99 15.02 13.34 1.34
N LEU A 100 13.72 13.55 1.17
CA LEU A 100 12.76 13.38 2.24
C LEU A 100 12.69 11.92 2.68
N ALA A 101 12.73 11.00 1.73
CA ALA A 101 12.73 9.57 2.04
C ALA A 101 13.96 9.17 2.85
N ARG A 102 15.14 9.74 2.54
CA ARG A 102 16.34 9.52 3.31
C ARG A 102 16.22 10.06 4.72
N GLN A 103 15.67 11.24 4.88
CA GLN A 103 15.45 11.84 6.19
C GLN A 103 14.53 10.99 7.04
N ARG A 104 13.42 10.53 6.50
CA ARG A 104 12.49 9.67 7.21
C ARG A 104 13.14 8.37 7.66
N ARG A 105 13.94 7.75 6.81
CA ARG A 105 14.65 6.53 7.16
C ARG A 105 15.69 6.77 8.25
N ALA A 106 16.40 7.88 8.18
CA ALA A 106 17.37 8.24 9.21
C ALA A 106 16.71 8.50 10.55
N GLU A 107 15.58 9.20 10.55
CA GLU A 107 14.82 9.45 11.77
C GLU A 107 14.29 8.15 12.37
N HIS A 108 13.79 7.26 11.54
CA HIS A 108 13.30 5.96 11.99
C HIS A 108 14.41 5.14 12.64
N ARG A 109 15.59 5.12 12.02
CA ARG A 109 16.75 4.42 12.59
C ARG A 109 17.17 5.02 13.91
N ARG A 110 17.18 6.34 14.04
CA ARG A 110 17.51 7.01 15.29
C ARG A 110 16.52 6.68 16.38
N LYS A 111 15.24 6.64 16.04
CA LYS A 111 14.19 6.30 16.99
C LYS A 111 14.35 4.87 17.49
N LEU A 112 14.60 3.92 16.60
CA LEU A 112 14.82 2.53 16.98
C LEU A 112 16.07 2.38 17.83
N ALA A 113 17.14 3.08 17.54
CA ALA A 113 18.36 3.04 18.32
C ALA A 113 18.11 3.59 19.73
N GLY A 114 17.34 4.65 19.84
CA GLY A 114 16.96 5.22 21.13
C GLY A 114 16.13 4.26 21.95
N GLU A 115 15.16 3.60 21.36
CA GLU A 115 14.33 2.62 22.03
C GLU A 115 15.14 1.42 22.53
N ARG A 116 16.03 0.91 21.68
CA ARG A 116 16.91 -0.21 22.09
C ARG A 116 17.81 0.16 23.25
N ARG A 117 18.37 1.37 23.21
CA ARG A 117 19.23 1.89 24.27
C ARG A 117 18.47 1.96 25.58
N TRP A 118 17.27 2.47 25.55
CA TRP A 118 16.44 2.65 26.71
C TRP A 118 16.02 1.30 27.34
N ALA A 119 15.65 0.34 26.50
CA ALA A 119 15.30 -0.99 26.95
C ALA A 119 16.52 -1.68 27.61
N ARG A 120 17.70 -1.46 27.05
CA ARG A 120 18.92 -2.03 27.59
C ARG A 120 19.26 -1.48 28.96
N ASP A 121 19.10 -0.17 29.15
CA ASP A 121 19.38 0.48 30.44
C ASP A 121 18.43 0.01 31.54
N ARG A 122 17.28 -0.53 31.17
CA ARG A 122 16.29 -1.02 32.12
C ARG A 122 16.45 -2.48 32.50
N ASP A 123 17.21 -3.26 31.76
CA ASP A 123 17.36 -4.67 32.01
C ASP A 123 18.60 -4.91 32.90
N PRO A 124 18.41 -5.28 34.18
CA PRO A 124 19.53 -5.47 35.07
C PRO A 124 20.43 -6.68 34.72
N ARG A 125 19.98 -7.52 33.79
CA ARG A 125 20.76 -8.67 33.32
C ARG A 125 21.75 -8.28 32.24
N LEU A 126 21.60 -7.10 31.65
CA LEU A 126 22.50 -6.63 30.62
C LEU A 126 23.69 -5.91 31.24
N PRO A 127 24.87 -6.01 30.64
CA PRO A 127 26.04 -5.30 31.14
C PRO A 127 25.78 -3.79 31.14
N ALA A 128 26.41 -3.12 32.07
CA ALA A 128 26.28 -1.67 32.16
C ALA A 128 26.67 -1.02 30.82
N ARG A 129 25.88 -0.03 30.44
CA ARG A 129 26.15 0.70 29.23
C ARG A 129 27.49 1.41 29.34
N PRO A 130 28.38 1.27 28.36
CA PRO A 130 29.64 1.98 28.41
C PRO A 130 29.39 3.48 28.39
N ARG A 131 30.21 4.21 29.12
CA ARG A 131 30.12 5.66 29.09
C ARG A 131 30.33 6.13 27.67
N ARG A 132 29.57 7.17 27.30
CA ARG A 132 29.75 7.79 26.02
C ARG A 132 31.20 8.24 25.94
N SER A 133 31.93 7.69 25.02
CA SER A 133 33.29 8.08 24.76
C SER A 133 33.32 9.09 23.61
N ASP A 134 34.46 9.70 23.45
CA ASP A 134 34.64 10.61 22.32
C ASP A 134 34.47 9.95 20.97
N GLN A 135 34.49 8.61 20.95
CA GLN A 135 34.24 7.87 19.72
C GLN A 135 32.83 8.06 19.21
N ASP A 136 31.87 8.25 20.12
CA ASP A 136 30.48 8.48 19.71
C ASP A 136 30.31 9.86 19.05
N ALA A 137 31.16 10.81 19.40
CA ALA A 137 31.12 12.14 18.83
C ALA A 137 31.72 12.18 17.42
N ASP A 138 32.58 11.22 17.10
CA ASP A 138 33.22 11.13 15.81
C ASP A 138 32.46 10.29 14.82
N ALA A 139 31.37 9.67 15.20
CA ALA A 139 30.57 8.89 14.31
C ALA A 139 29.89 9.80 13.29
N PRO A 140 30.10 9.58 11.99
CA PRO A 140 29.51 10.42 10.96
C PRO A 140 28.00 10.24 10.83
#